data_6436f75836d7b2947eb433b14d3fcca4
#
_entry.id   6436f75836d7b2947eb433b14d3fcca4
#
_cell.length_a   1.000
_cell.length_b   1.000
_cell.length_c   1.000
_cell.angle_alpha   90.00
_cell.angle_beta   90.00
_cell.angle_gamma   90.00
#
_symmetry.space_group_name_H-M   'P 1'
#
loop_
_entity.id
_entity.type
_entity.pdbx_description
1 polymer ?
#
loop_
_entity_poly.entity_id
_entity_poly.type
_entity_poly.pdbx_seq_one_letter_code
_entity_poly.pdbx_strand_id
1 'polypeptide(L)'
;MSGALPLTRRSMNDTRPASAIKICGVTTRDALDAAIHARATHVGFNFFPPSPRFLHLGQAPALAAQAEGHLVRVGVFVDAADDAIADAVAAARLDAIQLHGKEDPARAAQLRARFGKPVWKVMSVAGPDDIARADLYAGTADFILFDAKTPKGAALPGGLGLAFDWNLLRAYRGPLPWGLAGGLSPANVAEAVRGTGASLVDVSSGVESAPGVKDAELIRAFCLNARGA
;
A
#
# COMPACT_ATOMS: atom_id res chain seq x y z
N MET A 1 -52.34 -12.10 -33.05
CA MET A 1 -51.87 -12.21 -31.66
C MET A 1 -50.39 -12.46 -31.69
N SER A 2 -49.60 -11.40 -31.61
CA SER A 2 -48.13 -11.49 -31.69
C SER A 2 -47.55 -11.37 -30.28
N GLY A 3 -47.06 -12.47 -29.75
CA GLY A 3 -46.41 -12.53 -28.44
C GLY A 3 -44.96 -12.12 -28.52
N ALA A 4 -44.59 -10.92 -28.07
CA ALA A 4 -43.24 -10.49 -27.90
C ALA A 4 -42.63 -11.20 -26.66
N LEU A 5 -41.53 -11.93 -26.84
CA LEU A 5 -40.72 -12.47 -25.78
C LEU A 5 -39.96 -11.33 -25.07
N PRO A 6 -39.87 -11.32 -23.74
CA PRO A 6 -39.11 -10.31 -23.03
C PRO A 6 -37.60 -10.53 -23.24
N LEU A 7 -36.93 -9.49 -23.71
CA LEU A 7 -35.47 -9.41 -23.75
C LEU A 7 -34.94 -9.49 -22.31
N THR A 8 -34.35 -10.62 -21.95
CA THR A 8 -33.55 -10.76 -20.73
C THR A 8 -32.41 -9.79 -20.80
N ARG A 9 -32.40 -8.80 -19.89
CA ARG A 9 -31.25 -7.92 -19.64
C ARG A 9 -30.06 -8.81 -19.29
N ARG A 10 -29.12 -8.91 -20.20
CA ARG A 10 -27.76 -9.42 -19.87
C ARG A 10 -27.24 -8.56 -18.73
N SER A 11 -26.92 -9.19 -17.61
CA SER A 11 -26.10 -8.68 -16.54
C SER A 11 -24.79 -8.16 -17.19
N MET A 12 -24.58 -6.85 -17.17
CA MET A 12 -23.28 -6.28 -17.50
C MET A 12 -22.34 -6.82 -16.43
N ASN A 13 -21.40 -7.65 -16.83
CA ASN A 13 -20.28 -8.07 -15.98
C ASN A 13 -19.66 -6.82 -15.37
N ASP A 14 -19.79 -6.69 -14.07
CA ASP A 14 -19.09 -5.72 -13.25
C ASP A 14 -17.61 -6.17 -13.19
N THR A 15 -16.88 -5.92 -14.27
CA THR A 15 -15.44 -6.12 -14.30
C THR A 15 -14.81 -4.96 -13.54
N ARG A 16 -14.90 -5.05 -12.21
CA ARG A 16 -14.13 -4.18 -11.35
C ARG A 16 -12.65 -4.42 -11.70
N PRO A 17 -11.85 -3.38 -12.00
CA PRO A 17 -10.43 -3.58 -12.30
C PRO A 17 -9.78 -4.28 -11.13
N ALA A 18 -8.93 -5.26 -11.41
CA ALA A 18 -8.16 -5.96 -10.39
C ALA A 18 -7.46 -4.94 -9.50
N SER A 19 -7.55 -5.11 -8.19
CA SER A 19 -6.90 -4.21 -7.23
C SER A 19 -5.41 -4.11 -7.51
N ALA A 20 -4.85 -2.91 -7.42
CA ALA A 20 -3.41 -2.72 -7.45
C ALA A 20 -2.77 -3.46 -6.26
N ILE A 21 -1.58 -4.01 -6.45
CA ILE A 21 -0.89 -4.81 -5.44
C ILE A 21 0.46 -4.17 -5.11
N LYS A 22 0.69 -3.87 -3.84
CA LYS A 22 1.97 -3.36 -3.34
C LYS A 22 2.65 -4.39 -2.44
N ILE A 23 3.92 -4.67 -2.72
CA ILE A 23 4.80 -5.46 -1.86
C ILE A 23 5.71 -4.48 -1.11
N CYS A 24 5.50 -4.34 0.19
CA CYS A 24 6.15 -3.32 1.01
C CYS A 24 7.36 -3.87 1.78
N GLY A 25 8.43 -3.07 1.89
CA GLY A 25 9.63 -3.45 2.64
C GLY A 25 10.52 -4.43 1.90
N VAL A 26 10.67 -4.26 0.59
CA VAL A 26 11.61 -5.03 -0.24
C VAL A 26 13.00 -4.45 -0.10
N THR A 27 13.99 -5.31 0.21
CA THR A 27 15.39 -4.93 0.44
C THR A 27 16.41 -5.74 -0.39
N THR A 28 15.93 -6.77 -1.12
CA THR A 28 16.79 -7.65 -1.91
C THR A 28 16.33 -7.73 -3.37
N ARG A 29 17.26 -8.06 -4.27
CA ARG A 29 16.98 -8.27 -5.70
C ARG A 29 16.03 -9.43 -5.93
N ASP A 30 16.22 -10.54 -5.21
CA ASP A 30 15.38 -11.75 -5.36
C ASP A 30 13.94 -11.49 -4.95
N ALA A 31 13.70 -10.74 -3.86
CA ALA A 31 12.37 -10.34 -3.45
C ALA A 31 11.71 -9.39 -4.47
N LEU A 32 12.50 -8.51 -5.07
CA LEU A 32 12.02 -7.61 -6.12
C LEU A 32 11.67 -8.37 -7.39
N ASP A 33 12.51 -9.33 -7.82
CA ASP A 33 12.22 -10.22 -8.95
C ASP A 33 10.94 -11.03 -8.72
N ALA A 34 10.77 -11.57 -7.50
CA ALA A 34 9.55 -12.28 -7.14
C ALA A 34 8.30 -11.38 -7.27
N ALA A 35 8.39 -10.11 -6.84
CA ALA A 35 7.28 -9.15 -6.97
C ALA A 35 6.98 -8.82 -8.46
N ILE A 36 8.00 -8.63 -9.28
CA ILE A 36 7.87 -8.38 -10.73
C ILE A 36 7.22 -9.58 -11.42
N HIS A 37 7.76 -10.79 -11.21
CA HIS A 37 7.21 -12.03 -11.81
C HIS A 37 5.79 -12.33 -11.34
N ALA A 38 5.49 -12.02 -10.08
CA ALA A 38 4.13 -12.11 -9.54
C ALA A 38 3.21 -10.99 -10.05
N ARG A 39 3.68 -10.09 -10.92
CA ARG A 39 2.93 -8.95 -11.46
C ARG A 39 2.34 -8.05 -10.38
N ALA A 40 3.08 -7.79 -9.30
CA ALA A 40 2.76 -6.67 -8.42
C ALA A 40 2.79 -5.37 -9.23
N THR A 41 2.11 -4.34 -8.76
CA THR A 41 2.06 -3.02 -9.42
C THR A 41 2.96 -2.00 -8.74
N HIS A 42 3.22 -2.19 -7.45
CA HIS A 42 3.99 -1.28 -6.62
C HIS A 42 4.98 -2.04 -5.75
N VAL A 43 6.11 -1.39 -5.45
CA VAL A 43 7.07 -1.83 -4.44
C VAL A 43 7.25 -0.73 -3.40
N GLY A 44 7.32 -1.11 -2.12
CA GLY A 44 7.62 -0.21 -1.01
C GLY A 44 9.08 -0.35 -0.57
N PHE A 45 9.84 0.74 -0.61
CA PHE A 45 11.17 0.87 -0.05
C PHE A 45 11.10 1.64 1.27
N ASN A 46 11.50 1.01 2.36
CA ASN A 46 11.35 1.58 3.70
C ASN A 46 12.64 2.33 4.11
N PHE A 47 12.51 3.62 4.37
CA PHE A 47 13.60 4.50 4.80
C PHE A 47 13.50 4.91 6.28
N PHE A 48 12.90 4.06 7.11
CA PHE A 48 12.83 4.24 8.57
C PHE A 48 13.85 3.32 9.26
N PRO A 49 14.98 3.84 9.78
CA PRO A 49 16.10 3.04 10.30
C PRO A 49 15.75 2.00 11.37
N PRO A 50 14.78 2.23 12.28
CA PRO A 50 14.39 1.22 13.26
C PRO A 50 13.69 -0.02 12.66
N SER A 51 13.25 0.04 11.40
CA SER A 51 12.54 -1.06 10.75
C SER A 51 13.50 -2.19 10.35
N PRO A 52 13.16 -3.48 10.56
CA PRO A 52 13.92 -4.60 10.01
C PRO A 52 13.90 -4.64 8.46
N ARG A 53 13.05 -3.80 7.85
CA ARG A 53 12.88 -3.63 6.40
C ARG A 53 13.57 -2.38 5.88
N PHE A 54 14.47 -1.79 6.68
CA PHE A 54 15.18 -0.57 6.30
C PHE A 54 16.06 -0.82 5.08
N LEU A 55 15.88 0.00 4.05
CA LEU A 55 16.71 -0.01 2.86
C LEU A 55 17.80 1.07 2.97
N HIS A 56 19.06 0.66 2.99
CA HIS A 56 20.20 1.59 2.95
C HIS A 56 20.26 2.33 1.62
N LEU A 57 20.55 3.63 1.66
CA LEU A 57 20.65 4.48 0.46
C LEU A 57 21.64 3.93 -0.56
N GLY A 58 22.74 3.31 -0.12
CA GLY A 58 23.72 2.70 -1.01
C GLY A 58 23.20 1.51 -1.83
N GLN A 59 22.14 0.83 -1.36
CA GLN A 59 21.50 -0.30 -2.06
C GLN A 59 20.35 0.16 -2.98
N ALA A 60 19.76 1.29 -2.67
CA ALA A 60 18.56 1.79 -3.34
C ALA A 60 18.69 1.96 -4.86
N PRO A 61 19.81 2.48 -5.43
CA PRO A 61 19.95 2.65 -6.88
C PRO A 61 19.85 1.34 -7.66
N ALA A 62 20.39 0.24 -7.12
CA ALA A 62 20.37 -1.06 -7.79
C ALA A 62 18.95 -1.64 -7.87
N LEU A 63 18.17 -1.52 -6.76
CA LEU A 63 16.78 -1.95 -6.72
C LEU A 63 15.88 -1.02 -7.56
N ALA A 64 16.14 0.28 -7.52
CA ALA A 64 15.41 1.25 -8.34
C ALA A 64 15.55 0.97 -9.84
N ALA A 65 16.77 0.66 -10.29
CA ALA A 65 17.04 0.30 -11.69
C ALA A 65 16.32 -1.00 -12.11
N GLN A 66 16.29 -2.00 -11.23
CA GLN A 66 15.60 -3.26 -11.48
C GLN A 66 14.06 -3.10 -11.50
N ALA A 67 13.51 -2.19 -10.68
CA ALA A 67 12.07 -1.91 -10.64
C ALA A 67 11.59 -1.03 -11.82
N GLU A 68 12.52 -0.34 -12.51
CA GLU A 68 12.19 0.64 -13.55
C GLU A 68 11.41 -0.01 -14.70
N GLY A 69 10.28 0.61 -15.06
CA GLY A 69 9.38 0.08 -16.10
C GLY A 69 8.50 -1.11 -15.69
N HIS A 70 8.70 -1.64 -14.48
CA HIS A 70 7.95 -2.79 -13.96
C HIS A 70 7.05 -2.44 -12.78
N LEU A 71 7.52 -1.62 -11.85
CA LEU A 71 6.84 -1.33 -10.59
C LEU A 71 6.90 0.16 -10.26
N VAL A 72 5.82 0.70 -9.71
CA VAL A 72 5.81 2.01 -9.06
C VAL A 72 6.59 1.92 -7.74
N ARG A 73 7.61 2.77 -7.58
CA ARG A 73 8.52 2.79 -6.42
C ARG A 73 8.01 3.76 -5.38
N VAL A 74 7.54 3.25 -4.25
CA VAL A 74 6.97 4.02 -3.14
C VAL A 74 7.97 4.06 -1.99
N GLY A 75 8.47 5.24 -1.63
CA GLY A 75 9.30 5.41 -0.44
C GLY A 75 8.46 5.54 0.82
N VAL A 76 8.76 4.77 1.85
CA VAL A 76 8.03 4.78 3.12
C VAL A 76 8.86 5.52 4.16
N PHE A 77 8.26 6.53 4.78
CA PHE A 77 8.87 7.42 5.75
C PHE A 77 8.05 7.53 7.03
N VAL A 78 8.72 7.75 8.15
CA VAL A 78 8.10 7.98 9.47
C VAL A 78 8.74 9.23 10.06
N ASP A 79 8.00 10.33 10.10
CA ASP A 79 8.41 11.64 10.64
C ASP A 79 9.81 12.10 10.16
N ALA A 80 10.14 11.80 8.90
CA ALA A 80 11.47 12.03 8.35
C ALA A 80 11.73 13.51 8.02
N ALA A 81 13.00 13.93 8.14
CA ALA A 81 13.46 15.23 7.71
C ALA A 81 13.49 15.35 6.18
N ASP A 82 13.39 16.56 5.67
CA ASP A 82 13.35 16.87 4.24
C ASP A 82 14.57 16.34 3.47
N ASP A 83 15.76 16.45 4.05
CA ASP A 83 16.99 16.02 3.39
C ASP A 83 17.05 14.50 3.27
N ALA A 84 16.61 13.76 4.31
CA ALA A 84 16.51 12.32 4.26
C ALA A 84 15.51 11.82 3.18
N ILE A 85 14.39 12.54 3.03
CA ILE A 85 13.42 12.26 1.96
C ILE A 85 14.04 12.58 0.59
N ALA A 86 14.74 13.71 0.45
CA ALA A 86 15.39 14.10 -0.81
C ALA A 86 16.43 13.09 -1.26
N ASP A 87 17.29 12.63 -0.35
CA ASP A 87 18.30 11.60 -0.62
C ASP A 87 17.65 10.29 -1.09
N ALA A 88 16.58 9.86 -0.42
CA ALA A 88 15.87 8.64 -0.77
C ALA A 88 15.13 8.79 -2.13
N VAL A 89 14.50 9.93 -2.38
CA VAL A 89 13.84 10.22 -3.68
C VAL A 89 14.85 10.14 -4.81
N ALA A 90 16.03 10.70 -4.64
CA ALA A 90 17.08 10.65 -5.64
C ALA A 90 17.67 9.24 -5.81
N ALA A 91 18.08 8.60 -4.70
CA ALA A 91 18.76 7.30 -4.74
C ALA A 91 17.85 6.17 -5.26
N ALA A 92 16.60 6.12 -4.80
CA ALA A 92 15.64 5.10 -5.20
C ALA A 92 14.75 5.51 -6.39
N ARG A 93 14.96 6.70 -6.98
CA ARG A 93 14.14 7.24 -8.08
C ARG A 93 12.64 7.07 -7.79
N LEU A 94 12.23 7.50 -6.59
CA LEU A 94 10.87 7.25 -6.10
C LEU A 94 9.81 7.88 -7.01
N ASP A 95 8.71 7.17 -7.20
CA ASP A 95 7.53 7.64 -7.93
C ASP A 95 6.49 8.24 -6.99
N ALA A 96 6.45 7.82 -5.71
CA ALA A 96 5.55 8.32 -4.69
C ALA A 96 6.21 8.32 -3.29
N ILE A 97 5.70 9.17 -2.39
CA ILE A 97 6.13 9.32 -0.99
C ILE A 97 5.00 8.85 -0.09
N GLN A 98 5.24 7.83 0.75
CA GLN A 98 4.28 7.32 1.71
C GLN A 98 4.67 7.76 3.12
N LEU A 99 3.77 8.49 3.78
CA LEU A 99 3.91 9.03 5.13
C LEU A 99 3.25 8.08 6.14
N HIS A 100 4.05 7.42 6.96
CA HIS A 100 3.60 6.39 7.91
C HIS A 100 3.81 6.80 9.38
N GLY A 101 4.13 8.05 9.63
CA GLY A 101 4.29 8.66 10.95
C GLY A 101 3.11 9.53 11.36
N LYS A 102 3.42 10.61 12.08
CA LYS A 102 2.44 11.58 12.60
C LYS A 102 2.32 12.81 11.70
N GLU A 103 2.84 12.74 10.48
CA GLU A 103 2.80 13.85 9.53
C GLU A 103 1.36 14.36 9.35
N ASP A 104 1.13 15.63 9.61
CA ASP A 104 -0.16 16.30 9.48
C ASP A 104 -0.46 16.70 8.02
N PRO A 105 -1.67 17.20 7.71
CA PRO A 105 -2.02 17.64 6.36
C PRO A 105 -1.10 18.75 5.82
N ALA A 106 -0.63 19.66 6.67
CA ALA A 106 0.27 20.74 6.25
C ALA A 106 1.63 20.17 5.80
N ARG A 107 2.14 19.19 6.53
CA ARG A 107 3.36 18.47 6.17
C ARG A 107 3.20 17.69 4.86
N ALA A 108 2.07 17.02 4.66
CA ALA A 108 1.78 16.32 3.41
C ALA A 108 1.78 17.29 2.21
N ALA A 109 1.11 18.45 2.34
CA ALA A 109 1.08 19.47 1.30
C ALA A 109 2.47 20.06 1.00
N GLN A 110 3.29 20.31 2.03
CA GLN A 110 4.66 20.80 1.90
C GLN A 110 5.52 19.82 1.09
N LEU A 111 5.47 18.53 1.42
CA LEU A 111 6.26 17.49 0.73
C LEU A 111 5.80 17.32 -0.72
N ARG A 112 4.48 17.33 -0.95
CA ARG A 112 3.91 17.27 -2.30
C ARG A 112 4.40 18.42 -3.17
N ALA A 113 4.38 19.65 -2.66
CA ALA A 113 4.85 20.83 -3.37
C ALA A 113 6.37 20.79 -3.61
N ARG A 114 7.15 20.36 -2.60
CA ARG A 114 8.62 20.33 -2.68
C ARG A 114 9.14 19.32 -3.68
N PHE A 115 8.58 18.09 -3.68
CA PHE A 115 9.11 16.98 -4.49
C PHE A 115 8.35 16.76 -5.80
N GLY A 116 7.19 17.38 -5.99
CA GLY A 116 6.35 17.16 -7.19
C GLY A 116 5.94 15.69 -7.37
N LYS A 117 5.84 14.94 -6.26
CA LYS A 117 5.49 13.52 -6.25
C LYS A 117 4.16 13.31 -5.55
N PRO A 118 3.36 12.30 -5.96
CA PRO A 118 2.21 11.88 -5.20
C PRO A 118 2.58 11.56 -3.74
N VAL A 119 1.77 12.07 -2.81
CA VAL A 119 1.94 11.84 -1.37
C VAL A 119 0.80 10.94 -0.89
N TRP A 120 1.17 9.82 -0.30
CA TRP A 120 0.26 8.86 0.33
C TRP A 120 0.30 9.03 1.83
N LYS A 121 -0.87 9.06 2.48
CA LYS A 121 -0.93 9.08 3.94
C LYS A 121 -1.45 7.75 4.47
N VAL A 122 -0.72 7.14 5.39
CA VAL A 122 -1.18 5.96 6.14
C VAL A 122 -2.02 6.42 7.32
N MET A 123 -3.22 5.87 7.41
CA MET A 123 -4.15 6.06 8.52
C MET A 123 -4.22 4.78 9.35
N SER A 124 -3.76 4.86 10.59
CA SER A 124 -3.86 3.73 11.53
C SER A 124 -5.27 3.62 12.07
N VAL A 125 -5.94 2.49 11.82
CA VAL A 125 -7.37 2.26 12.10
C VAL A 125 -7.56 1.31 13.28
N ALA A 126 -8.31 1.76 14.29
CA ALA A 126 -8.87 0.95 15.36
C ALA A 126 -10.40 1.11 15.41
N GLY A 127 -10.95 2.18 14.88
CA GLY A 127 -12.38 2.47 14.90
C GLY A 127 -12.79 3.49 13.83
N PRO A 128 -14.11 3.80 13.74
CA PRO A 128 -14.66 4.67 12.69
C PRO A 128 -14.10 6.08 12.72
N ASP A 129 -13.77 6.64 13.88
CA ASP A 129 -13.21 7.99 14.00
C ASP A 129 -11.82 8.10 13.33
N ASP A 130 -11.03 7.02 13.36
CA ASP A 130 -9.74 7.01 12.69
C ASP A 130 -9.90 7.08 11.16
N ILE A 131 -10.98 6.48 10.62
CA ILE A 131 -11.32 6.53 9.19
C ILE A 131 -11.78 7.93 8.78
N ALA A 132 -12.64 8.56 9.57
CA ALA A 132 -13.14 9.91 9.30
C ALA A 132 -12.01 10.96 9.23
N ARG A 133 -10.91 10.75 9.98
CA ARG A 133 -9.74 11.64 9.95
C ARG A 133 -9.02 11.64 8.60
N ALA A 134 -9.25 10.65 7.74
CA ALA A 134 -8.68 10.65 6.39
C ALA A 134 -9.15 11.85 5.54
N ASP A 135 -10.35 12.37 5.81
CA ASP A 135 -10.92 13.52 5.10
C ASP A 135 -10.12 14.81 5.34
N LEU A 136 -9.38 14.90 6.46
CA LEU A 136 -8.49 16.04 6.74
C LEU A 136 -7.37 16.19 5.71
N TYR A 137 -7.01 15.10 5.00
CA TYR A 137 -5.96 15.11 3.99
C TYR A 137 -6.46 15.44 2.58
N ALA A 138 -7.75 15.75 2.42
CA ALA A 138 -8.32 16.19 1.15
C ALA A 138 -7.56 17.42 0.61
N GLY A 139 -7.08 17.33 -0.64
CA GLY A 139 -6.29 18.39 -1.28
C GLY A 139 -4.82 18.47 -0.86
N THR A 140 -4.39 17.73 0.18
CA THR A 140 -3.01 17.73 0.69
C THR A 140 -2.26 16.42 0.45
N ALA A 141 -2.97 15.29 0.45
CA ALA A 141 -2.47 14.00 -0.01
C ALA A 141 -3.18 13.57 -1.30
N ASP A 142 -2.62 12.57 -1.99
CA ASP A 142 -3.16 12.02 -3.24
C ASP A 142 -3.77 10.64 -3.05
N PHE A 143 -3.45 9.95 -1.96
CA PHE A 143 -3.90 8.60 -1.65
C PHE A 143 -3.92 8.34 -0.14
N ILE A 144 -4.90 7.58 0.33
CA ILE A 144 -4.98 7.10 1.71
C ILE A 144 -4.70 5.60 1.75
N LEU A 145 -3.83 5.16 2.64
CA LEU A 145 -3.62 3.75 2.93
C LEU A 145 -4.10 3.46 4.35
N PHE A 146 -5.20 2.72 4.49
CA PHE A 146 -5.70 2.28 5.80
C PHE A 146 -4.91 1.07 6.28
N ASP A 147 -4.31 1.16 7.47
CA ASP A 147 -3.51 0.12 8.10
C ASP A 147 -4.05 -0.20 9.50
N ALA A 148 -3.82 -1.41 9.99
CA ALA A 148 -4.21 -1.77 11.34
C ALA A 148 -3.45 -0.94 12.39
N LYS A 149 -4.16 -0.43 13.39
CA LYS A 149 -3.55 0.37 14.46
C LYS A 149 -2.57 -0.48 15.27
N THR A 150 -1.36 -0.01 15.33
CA THR A 150 -0.32 -0.61 16.16
C THR A 150 -0.63 -0.42 17.65
N PRO A 151 -0.45 -1.44 18.51
CA PRO A 151 -0.63 -1.29 19.95
C PRO A 151 0.25 -0.19 20.54
N LYS A 152 -0.23 0.49 21.57
CA LYS A 152 0.56 1.49 22.30
C LYS A 152 1.85 0.87 22.83
N GLY A 153 2.97 1.53 22.59
CA GLY A 153 4.30 1.06 23.03
C GLY A 153 5.01 0.10 22.10
N ALA A 154 4.43 -0.24 20.95
CA ALA A 154 5.14 -1.03 19.94
C ALA A 154 6.29 -0.20 19.32
N ALA A 155 7.41 -0.87 19.04
CA ALA A 155 8.62 -0.23 18.50
C ALA A 155 8.45 0.24 17.04
N LEU A 156 7.48 -0.30 16.30
CA LEU A 156 7.25 0.00 14.89
C LEU A 156 5.82 0.50 14.65
N PRO A 157 5.60 1.46 13.74
CA PRO A 157 4.28 2.00 13.43
C PRO A 157 3.40 1.05 12.60
N GLY A 158 3.95 -0.05 12.08
CA GLY A 158 3.22 -1.03 11.27
C GLY A 158 4.04 -2.29 11.01
N GLY A 159 3.50 -3.20 10.18
CA GLY A 159 4.19 -4.44 9.80
C GLY A 159 4.18 -5.53 10.88
N LEU A 160 3.26 -5.46 11.86
CA LEU A 160 3.12 -6.42 12.95
C LEU A 160 2.14 -7.56 12.64
N GLY A 161 1.60 -7.63 11.42
CA GLY A 161 0.64 -8.67 11.02
C GLY A 161 -0.75 -8.54 11.68
N LEU A 162 -1.05 -7.38 12.27
CA LEU A 162 -2.34 -7.12 12.92
C LEU A 162 -3.37 -6.73 11.87
N ALA A 163 -4.60 -7.23 12.01
CA ALA A 163 -5.76 -6.84 11.23
C ALA A 163 -6.74 -6.03 12.10
N PHE A 164 -7.57 -5.22 11.44
CA PHE A 164 -8.73 -4.55 12.06
C PHE A 164 -10.01 -5.01 11.37
N ASP A 165 -11.17 -4.62 11.90
CA ASP A 165 -12.44 -4.94 11.27
C ASP A 165 -12.60 -4.18 9.94
N TRP A 166 -12.38 -4.84 8.83
CA TRP A 166 -12.48 -4.25 7.49
C TRP A 166 -13.88 -3.77 7.12
N ASN A 167 -14.93 -4.22 7.82
CA ASN A 167 -16.29 -3.72 7.60
C ASN A 167 -16.40 -2.21 7.85
N LEU A 168 -15.53 -1.67 8.71
CA LEU A 168 -15.44 -0.22 8.96
C LEU A 168 -15.19 0.56 7.67
N LEU A 169 -14.43 0.01 6.72
CA LEU A 169 -14.09 0.68 5.45
C LEU A 169 -15.24 0.67 4.43
N ARG A 170 -16.24 -0.20 4.60
CA ARG A 170 -17.40 -0.26 3.69
C ARG A 170 -18.19 1.04 3.65
N ALA A 171 -18.14 1.83 4.71
CA ALA A 171 -18.83 3.11 4.84
C ALA A 171 -17.98 4.30 4.38
N TYR A 172 -16.68 4.12 4.11
CA TYR A 172 -15.83 5.22 3.67
C TYR A 172 -16.31 5.80 2.33
N ARG A 173 -16.53 7.12 2.31
CA ARG A 173 -16.97 7.89 1.14
C ARG A 173 -16.14 9.17 0.99
N GLY A 174 -14.95 9.18 1.57
CA GLY A 174 -14.04 10.32 1.46
C GLY A 174 -13.61 10.62 0.03
N PRO A 175 -13.09 11.81 -0.23
CA PRO A 175 -12.78 12.29 -1.58
C PRO A 175 -11.50 11.69 -2.18
N LEU A 176 -10.66 11.04 -1.35
CA LEU A 176 -9.38 10.49 -1.79
C LEU A 176 -9.50 9.01 -2.19
N PRO A 177 -8.79 8.59 -3.26
CA PRO A 177 -8.62 7.18 -3.53
C PRO A 177 -7.88 6.52 -2.36
N TRP A 178 -8.15 5.24 -2.13
CA TRP A 178 -7.63 4.54 -0.97
C TRP A 178 -7.29 3.08 -1.22
N GLY A 179 -6.45 2.54 -0.36
CA GLY A 179 -6.04 1.15 -0.33
C GLY A 179 -6.08 0.57 1.08
N LEU A 180 -5.92 -0.73 1.17
CA LEU A 180 -5.95 -1.52 2.39
C LEU A 180 -4.58 -2.12 2.70
N ALA A 181 -4.15 -1.94 3.94
CA ALA A 181 -3.00 -2.60 4.57
C ALA A 181 -3.40 -3.22 5.92
N GLY A 182 -2.42 -3.76 6.63
CA GLY A 182 -2.60 -4.32 7.98
C GLY A 182 -3.12 -5.75 7.98
N GLY A 183 -2.26 -6.67 8.41
CA GLY A 183 -2.58 -8.08 8.60
C GLY A 183 -2.95 -8.86 7.34
N LEU A 184 -2.72 -8.29 6.16
CA LEU A 184 -2.96 -9.00 4.90
C LEU A 184 -1.94 -10.11 4.69
N SER A 185 -2.42 -11.21 4.12
CA SER A 185 -1.64 -12.40 3.79
C SER A 185 -2.25 -13.11 2.57
N PRO A 186 -1.58 -14.11 1.99
CA PRO A 186 -2.19 -14.92 0.94
C PRO A 186 -3.52 -15.56 1.35
N ALA A 187 -3.69 -15.88 2.64
CA ALA A 187 -4.88 -16.58 3.14
C ALA A 187 -6.13 -15.70 3.18
N ASN A 188 -5.99 -14.37 3.34
CA ASN A 188 -7.12 -13.49 3.61
C ASN A 188 -7.32 -12.37 2.57
N VAL A 189 -6.35 -12.12 1.69
CA VAL A 189 -6.41 -10.97 0.75
C VAL A 189 -7.61 -11.01 -0.18
N ALA A 190 -8.01 -12.19 -0.67
CA ALA A 190 -9.17 -12.31 -1.55
C ALA A 190 -10.48 -11.92 -0.83
N GLU A 191 -10.63 -12.30 0.42
CA GLU A 191 -11.76 -11.89 1.25
C GLU A 191 -11.72 -10.37 1.51
N ALA A 192 -10.55 -9.85 1.86
CA ALA A 192 -10.35 -8.42 2.10
C ALA A 192 -10.74 -7.58 0.88
N VAL A 193 -10.32 -7.96 -0.33
CA VAL A 193 -10.67 -7.26 -1.58
C VAL A 193 -12.18 -7.32 -1.83
N ARG A 194 -12.79 -8.51 -1.78
CA ARG A 194 -14.24 -8.66 -1.99
C ARG A 194 -15.06 -7.90 -0.95
N GLY A 195 -14.62 -7.96 0.30
CA GLY A 195 -15.34 -7.35 1.43
C GLY A 195 -15.30 -5.82 1.43
N THR A 196 -14.17 -5.24 1.02
CA THR A 196 -13.95 -3.78 1.11
C THR A 196 -14.07 -3.05 -0.21
N GLY A 197 -13.76 -3.71 -1.31
CA GLY A 197 -13.62 -3.06 -2.62
C GLY A 197 -12.38 -2.17 -2.74
N ALA A 198 -11.34 -2.43 -1.93
CA ALA A 198 -10.10 -1.66 -1.96
C ALA A 198 -9.49 -1.61 -3.36
N SER A 199 -9.07 -0.43 -3.81
CA SER A 199 -8.44 -0.24 -5.12
C SER A 199 -6.98 -0.67 -5.14
N LEU A 200 -6.35 -0.78 -3.96
CA LEU A 200 -4.99 -1.25 -3.76
C LEU A 200 -4.93 -2.06 -2.47
N VAL A 201 -4.17 -3.15 -2.50
CA VAL A 201 -3.80 -3.94 -1.29
C VAL A 201 -2.30 -3.89 -1.09
N ASP A 202 -1.89 -3.62 0.15
CA ASP A 202 -0.48 -3.50 0.55
C ASP A 202 -0.11 -4.57 1.58
N VAL A 203 0.91 -5.35 1.30
CA VAL A 203 1.39 -6.40 2.20
C VAL A 203 2.86 -6.24 2.53
N SER A 204 3.20 -6.48 3.78
CA SER A 204 4.59 -6.51 4.24
C SER A 204 4.90 -7.84 4.95
N SER A 205 4.60 -7.96 6.24
CA SER A 205 4.93 -9.16 7.04
C SER A 205 4.20 -10.43 6.59
N GLY A 206 3.02 -10.32 5.98
CA GLY A 206 2.24 -11.45 5.51
C GLY A 206 2.85 -12.23 4.33
N VAL A 207 3.96 -11.74 3.77
CA VAL A 207 4.75 -12.41 2.72
C VAL A 207 6.22 -12.53 3.12
N GLU A 208 6.47 -12.73 4.41
CA GLU A 208 7.82 -12.90 4.99
C GLU A 208 7.95 -14.26 5.66
N SER A 209 9.12 -14.88 5.53
CA SER A 209 9.52 -16.09 6.27
C SER A 209 10.10 -15.75 7.63
N ALA A 210 10.68 -14.56 7.79
CA ALA A 210 11.18 -13.97 9.02
C ALA A 210 11.12 -12.44 8.91
N PRO A 211 11.14 -11.66 10.02
CA PRO A 211 11.08 -10.21 9.95
C PRO A 211 12.09 -9.60 8.98
N GLY A 212 11.60 -8.93 7.93
CA GLY A 212 12.42 -8.32 6.87
C GLY A 212 12.86 -9.28 5.75
N VAL A 213 12.58 -10.57 5.85
CA VAL A 213 12.95 -11.58 4.85
C VAL A 213 11.73 -11.97 4.03
N LYS A 214 11.63 -11.46 2.81
CA LYS A 214 10.52 -11.77 1.89
C LYS A 214 10.64 -13.20 1.35
N ASP A 215 9.49 -13.87 1.23
CA ASP A 215 9.34 -15.20 0.67
C ASP A 215 8.69 -15.11 -0.72
N ALA A 216 9.36 -15.63 -1.74
CA ALA A 216 8.92 -15.54 -3.13
C ALA A 216 7.60 -16.29 -3.39
N GLU A 217 7.39 -17.44 -2.74
CA GLU A 217 6.15 -18.22 -2.89
C GLU A 217 4.98 -17.53 -2.21
N LEU A 218 5.19 -16.91 -1.04
CA LEU A 218 4.16 -16.12 -0.37
C LEU A 218 3.80 -14.87 -1.18
N ILE A 219 4.79 -14.18 -1.80
CA ILE A 219 4.54 -13.05 -2.71
C ILE A 219 3.69 -13.51 -3.89
N ARG A 220 4.07 -14.62 -4.54
CA ARG A 220 3.33 -15.18 -5.67
C ARG A 220 1.89 -15.53 -5.29
N ALA A 221 1.70 -16.25 -4.19
CA ALA A 221 0.40 -16.65 -3.68
C ALA A 221 -0.48 -15.45 -3.34
N PHE A 222 0.09 -14.42 -2.66
CA PHE A 222 -0.62 -13.19 -2.35
C PHE A 222 -1.12 -12.48 -3.61
N CYS A 223 -0.24 -12.29 -4.60
CA CYS A 223 -0.59 -11.62 -5.84
C CYS A 223 -1.63 -12.40 -6.67
N LEU A 224 -1.55 -13.72 -6.67
CA LEU A 224 -2.54 -14.58 -7.34
C LEU A 224 -3.92 -14.44 -6.69
N ASN A 225 -3.99 -14.56 -5.37
CA ASN A 225 -5.24 -14.51 -4.62
C ASN A 225 -5.88 -13.11 -4.64
N ALA A 226 -5.07 -12.04 -4.60
CA ALA A 226 -5.58 -10.68 -4.73
C ALA A 226 -6.23 -10.39 -6.09
N ARG A 227 -5.73 -10.98 -7.17
CA ARG A 227 -6.32 -10.82 -8.52
C ARG A 227 -7.53 -11.72 -8.78
N GLY A 228 -7.63 -12.84 -8.10
CA GLY A 228 -8.76 -13.76 -8.21
C GLY A 228 -9.96 -13.39 -7.31
N ALA A 229 -9.93 -12.23 -6.67
CA ALA A 229 -10.92 -11.77 -5.70
C ALA A 229 -12.21 -11.21 -6.33
#